data_7af94bd88068ca56d1ce1396ae3a141f
#
_entry.id   7af94bd88068ca56d1ce1396ae3a141f
#
_cell.length_a   1.000
_cell.length_b   1.000
_cell.length_c   1.000
_cell.angle_alpha   90.00
_cell.angle_beta   90.00
_cell.angle_gamma   90.00
#
_symmetry.space_group_name_H-M   'P 1'
#
loop_
_entity.id
_entity.type
_entity.pdbx_description
1 polymer ?
#
loop_
_entity_poly.entity_id
_entity_poly.type
_entity_poly.pdbx_seq_one_letter_code
_entity_poly.pdbx_strand_id
1 'polypeptide(L)'
;MKGTIAYTTFASLGDVMATIFGINLFALSGQLLVGLINGSFYALLSLGLAIIFGLLKIINFAQGAMYMLGAFFAWMALNYMGINYWWALILVPLAVGVLAILMERFLVRPIANEDHLYSLLLTFGIALVLQGLFTHIYGSSGLPYQIPAELKGGTKLPFMYLPNYRAWIIISSLVVCFSTWWVIEKTKLGAYLRAGTENPQLMQGFGINVPLITTLTFGFGVALAAFAGVLAAPVYSVSPEMGSNILIVVFAIVVIGGMGSIGGAILTGLLMGVVEGLTKFFYPEASTTVIFLFMVIVLLVKPAGLFGKEA
;
A
#
# COMPACT_ATOMS: atom_id res chain seq x y z
N MET A 1 -32.59 -47.23 -1.84
CA MET A 1 -31.34 -47.26 -2.64
C MET A 1 -31.31 -46.31 -3.86
N LYS A 2 -32.30 -45.45 -4.11
CA LYS A 2 -32.30 -44.49 -5.27
C LYS A 2 -31.88 -43.08 -4.93
N GLY A 3 -31.69 -42.74 -3.65
CA GLY A 3 -31.29 -41.36 -3.24
C GLY A 3 -29.78 -41.07 -3.19
N THR A 4 -28.96 -42.13 -3.00
CA THR A 4 -27.52 -41.99 -2.79
C THR A 4 -26.75 -41.77 -4.11
N ILE A 5 -27.25 -42.28 -5.24
CA ILE A 5 -26.60 -42.16 -6.55
C ILE A 5 -26.73 -40.77 -7.15
N ALA A 6 -27.82 -40.06 -6.87
CA ALA A 6 -28.03 -38.69 -7.38
C ALA A 6 -27.11 -37.66 -6.73
N TYR A 7 -26.79 -37.81 -5.44
CA TYR A 7 -25.90 -36.89 -4.75
C TYR A 7 -24.42 -37.03 -5.14
N THR A 8 -23.99 -38.26 -5.45
CA THR A 8 -22.62 -38.53 -5.95
C THR A 8 -22.40 -38.02 -7.37
N THR A 9 -23.43 -38.05 -8.21
CA THR A 9 -23.32 -37.57 -9.60
C THR A 9 -23.30 -36.02 -9.66
N PHE A 10 -24.05 -35.34 -8.78
CA PHE A 10 -24.01 -33.87 -8.72
C PHE A 10 -22.72 -33.35 -8.10
N ALA A 11 -22.14 -34.03 -7.12
CA ALA A 11 -20.83 -33.68 -6.58
C ALA A 11 -19.73 -33.85 -7.64
N SER A 12 -19.74 -34.91 -8.41
CA SER A 12 -18.75 -35.17 -9.49
C SER A 12 -18.86 -34.17 -10.66
N LEU A 13 -20.06 -33.72 -11.01
CA LEU A 13 -20.26 -32.69 -12.04
C LEU A 13 -19.79 -31.31 -11.54
N GLY A 14 -20.00 -30.99 -10.25
CA GLY A 14 -19.46 -29.79 -9.62
C GLY A 14 -17.93 -29.78 -9.60
N ASP A 15 -17.32 -30.91 -9.25
CA ASP A 15 -15.85 -31.07 -9.23
C ASP A 15 -15.23 -31.03 -10.64
N VAL A 16 -15.90 -31.62 -11.63
CA VAL A 16 -15.44 -31.59 -13.03
C VAL A 16 -15.59 -30.21 -13.66
N MET A 17 -16.66 -29.46 -13.33
CA MET A 17 -16.82 -28.05 -13.76
C MET A 17 -15.88 -27.08 -13.00
N ALA A 18 -15.38 -27.46 -11.82
CA ALA A 18 -14.42 -26.66 -11.05
C ALA A 18 -12.97 -26.83 -11.53
N THR A 19 -12.71 -27.75 -12.48
CA THR A 19 -11.37 -27.97 -13.05
C THR A 19 -11.38 -27.73 -14.55
N ILE A 20 -10.70 -26.65 -15.00
CA ILE A 20 -10.42 -26.45 -16.44
C ILE A 20 -8.93 -26.74 -16.63
N PHE A 21 -8.60 -27.68 -17.55
CA PHE A 21 -7.22 -28.14 -17.81
C PHE A 21 -6.48 -28.66 -16.56
N GLY A 22 -7.18 -29.35 -15.63
CA GLY A 22 -6.59 -29.85 -14.39
C GLY A 22 -6.31 -28.78 -13.31
N ILE A 23 -6.76 -27.54 -13.51
CA ILE A 23 -6.59 -26.42 -12.57
C ILE A 23 -7.85 -26.30 -11.70
N ASN A 24 -7.67 -26.33 -10.39
CA ASN A 24 -8.76 -26.09 -9.44
C ASN A 24 -9.15 -24.60 -9.44
N LEU A 25 -10.28 -24.27 -10.08
CA LEU A 25 -10.77 -22.89 -10.20
C LEU A 25 -11.06 -22.23 -8.84
N PHE A 26 -11.47 -22.99 -7.84
CA PHE A 26 -11.68 -22.45 -6.48
C PHE A 26 -10.37 -22.00 -5.85
N ALA A 27 -9.33 -22.81 -5.96
CA ALA A 27 -8.02 -22.47 -5.41
C ALA A 27 -7.39 -21.30 -6.17
N LEU A 28 -7.50 -21.27 -7.50
CA LEU A 28 -7.00 -20.18 -8.34
C LEU A 28 -7.70 -18.86 -8.01
N SER A 29 -9.04 -18.85 -7.95
CA SER A 29 -9.81 -17.65 -7.62
C SER A 29 -9.53 -17.15 -6.21
N GLY A 30 -9.32 -18.05 -5.25
CA GLY A 30 -8.89 -17.72 -3.89
C GLY A 30 -7.52 -17.01 -3.85
N GLN A 31 -6.54 -17.53 -4.61
CA GLN A 31 -5.20 -16.92 -4.68
C GLN A 31 -5.21 -15.59 -5.45
N LEU A 32 -6.02 -15.46 -6.50
CA LEU A 32 -6.24 -14.19 -7.20
C LEU A 32 -6.85 -13.14 -6.28
N LEU A 33 -7.81 -13.51 -5.44
CA LEU A 33 -8.39 -12.61 -4.45
C LEU A 33 -7.34 -12.14 -3.44
N VAL A 34 -6.52 -13.06 -2.90
CA VAL A 34 -5.41 -12.70 -2.00
C VAL A 34 -4.42 -11.78 -2.70
N GLY A 35 -4.07 -12.09 -3.95
CA GLY A 35 -3.20 -11.25 -4.78
C GLY A 35 -3.79 -9.85 -5.00
N LEU A 36 -5.09 -9.74 -5.26
CA LEU A 36 -5.76 -8.44 -5.43
C LEU A 36 -5.79 -7.62 -4.13
N ILE A 37 -5.92 -8.27 -2.96
CA ILE A 37 -5.82 -7.61 -1.66
C ILE A 37 -4.40 -7.08 -1.43
N ASN A 38 -3.38 -7.92 -1.64
CA ASN A 38 -1.99 -7.48 -1.56
C ASN A 38 -1.72 -6.33 -2.54
N GLY A 39 -2.20 -6.45 -3.77
CA GLY A 39 -2.11 -5.42 -4.80
C GLY A 39 -2.78 -4.10 -4.39
N SER A 40 -3.87 -4.16 -3.63
CA SER A 40 -4.53 -2.98 -3.07
C SER A 40 -3.68 -2.26 -2.04
N PHE A 41 -2.99 -3.00 -1.15
CA PHE A 41 -2.01 -2.42 -0.23
C PHE A 41 -0.80 -1.87 -0.97
N TYR A 42 -0.30 -2.62 -1.95
CA TYR A 42 0.81 -2.18 -2.81
C TYR A 42 0.47 -0.89 -3.54
N ALA A 43 -0.73 -0.78 -4.11
CA ALA A 43 -1.19 0.42 -4.81
C ALA A 43 -1.26 1.64 -3.89
N LEU A 44 -1.82 1.51 -2.68
CA LEU A 44 -1.90 2.60 -1.70
C LEU A 44 -0.51 3.06 -1.23
N LEU A 45 0.34 2.12 -0.86
CA LEU A 45 1.68 2.42 -0.34
C LEU A 45 2.59 2.99 -1.43
N SER A 46 2.56 2.38 -2.63
CA SER A 46 3.34 2.86 -3.77
C SER A 46 2.85 4.21 -4.28
N LEU A 47 1.54 4.49 -4.22
CA LEU A 47 0.99 5.80 -4.51
C LEU A 47 1.54 6.86 -3.55
N GLY A 48 1.51 6.61 -2.23
CA GLY A 48 2.06 7.52 -1.23
C GLY A 48 3.55 7.77 -1.45
N LEU A 49 4.32 6.71 -1.72
CA LEU A 49 5.75 6.81 -2.01
C LEU A 49 6.02 7.52 -3.35
N ALA A 50 5.24 7.25 -4.40
CA ALA A 50 5.37 7.88 -5.70
C ALA A 50 5.07 9.39 -5.65
N ILE A 51 4.13 9.83 -4.81
CA ILE A 51 3.85 11.25 -4.56
C ILE A 51 5.06 11.91 -3.91
N ILE A 52 5.62 11.33 -2.86
CA ILE A 52 6.76 11.89 -2.13
C ILE A 52 7.99 11.90 -3.03
N PHE A 53 8.33 10.78 -3.64
CA PHE A 53 9.51 10.68 -4.49
C PHE A 53 9.35 11.46 -5.80
N GLY A 54 8.23 11.29 -6.49
CA GLY A 54 8.01 11.88 -7.81
C GLY A 54 7.82 13.39 -7.79
N LEU A 55 7.14 13.91 -6.78
CA LEU A 55 6.86 15.35 -6.67
C LEU A 55 7.86 16.08 -5.78
N LEU A 56 8.47 15.44 -4.79
CA LEU A 56 9.38 16.10 -3.84
C LEU A 56 10.83 15.67 -4.03
N LYS A 57 11.10 14.63 -4.82
CA LYS A 57 12.41 14.01 -5.02
C LYS A 57 13.08 13.53 -3.72
N ILE A 58 12.29 13.26 -2.69
CA ILE A 58 12.74 12.75 -1.39
C ILE A 58 12.53 11.23 -1.34
N ILE A 59 13.60 10.47 -1.08
CA ILE A 59 13.51 9.04 -0.85
C ILE A 59 13.11 8.82 0.61
N ASN A 60 11.89 8.32 0.85
CA ASN A 60 11.36 8.14 2.21
C ASN A 60 11.28 6.65 2.58
N PHE A 61 12.33 6.13 3.22
CA PHE A 61 12.33 4.76 3.75
C PHE A 61 11.50 4.60 5.03
N ALA A 62 11.08 5.71 5.67
CA ALA A 62 10.16 5.65 6.80
C ALA A 62 8.71 5.30 6.38
N GLN A 63 8.40 5.22 5.08
CA GLN A 63 7.05 4.93 4.59
C GLN A 63 6.48 3.62 5.16
N GLY A 64 7.30 2.57 5.25
CA GLY A 64 6.91 1.30 5.88
C GLY A 64 6.64 1.44 7.37
N ALA A 65 7.48 2.20 8.09
CA ALA A 65 7.24 2.47 9.51
C ALA A 65 5.96 3.28 9.74
N MET A 66 5.60 4.18 8.83
CA MET A 66 4.34 4.94 8.90
C MET A 66 3.11 4.06 8.64
N TYR A 67 3.23 3.06 7.76
CA TYR A 67 2.23 2.01 7.60
C TYR A 67 2.06 1.21 8.90
N MET A 68 3.15 0.78 9.52
CA MET A 68 3.15 0.13 10.83
C MET A 68 2.48 1.02 11.89
N LEU A 69 2.85 2.30 11.98
CA LEU A 69 2.22 3.26 12.90
C LEU A 69 0.71 3.37 12.67
N GLY A 70 0.25 3.36 11.41
CA GLY A 70 -1.17 3.35 11.08
C GLY A 70 -1.90 2.15 11.72
N ALA A 71 -1.33 0.95 11.62
CA ALA A 71 -1.90 -0.24 12.22
C ALA A 71 -1.87 -0.20 13.76
N PHE A 72 -0.74 0.20 14.36
CA PHE A 72 -0.62 0.33 15.82
C PHE A 72 -1.55 1.40 16.38
N PHE A 73 -1.64 2.57 15.76
CA PHE A 73 -2.52 3.64 16.22
C PHE A 73 -3.99 3.24 16.13
N ALA A 74 -4.39 2.50 15.08
CA ALA A 74 -5.73 1.93 15.01
C ALA A 74 -5.97 0.93 16.15
N TRP A 75 -5.00 0.06 16.43
CA TRP A 75 -5.09 -0.90 17.54
C TRP A 75 -5.18 -0.18 18.90
N MET A 76 -4.35 0.84 19.12
CA MET A 76 -4.36 1.65 20.34
C MET A 76 -5.67 2.43 20.49
N ALA A 77 -6.18 3.02 19.40
CA ALA A 77 -7.44 3.75 19.38
C ALA A 77 -8.61 2.86 19.81
N LEU A 78 -8.65 1.61 19.34
CA LEU A 78 -9.67 0.65 19.72
C LEU A 78 -9.52 0.19 21.17
N ASN A 79 -8.32 -0.23 21.58
CA ASN A 79 -8.11 -0.90 22.86
C ASN A 79 -8.00 0.05 24.08
N TYR A 80 -7.45 1.26 23.88
CA TYR A 80 -7.26 2.22 24.97
C TYR A 80 -8.31 3.32 24.99
N MET A 81 -8.84 3.72 23.82
CA MET A 81 -9.77 4.85 23.71
C MET A 81 -11.18 4.43 23.34
N GLY A 82 -11.42 3.13 23.02
CA GLY A 82 -12.73 2.64 22.59
C GLY A 82 -13.19 3.21 21.25
N ILE A 83 -12.29 3.82 20.47
CA ILE A 83 -12.60 4.38 19.15
C ILE A 83 -12.82 3.23 18.18
N ASN A 84 -14.01 3.21 17.54
CA ASN A 84 -14.33 2.17 16.60
C ASN A 84 -13.54 2.30 15.29
N TYR A 85 -13.53 1.23 14.51
CA TYR A 85 -12.79 1.13 13.25
C TYR A 85 -13.07 2.28 12.25
N TRP A 86 -14.32 2.71 12.13
CA TRP A 86 -14.73 3.74 11.16
C TRP A 86 -14.12 5.11 11.47
N TRP A 87 -14.08 5.46 12.75
CA TRP A 87 -13.39 6.69 13.18
C TRP A 87 -11.87 6.54 13.10
N ALA A 88 -11.32 5.38 13.43
CA ALA A 88 -9.89 5.12 13.30
C ALA A 88 -9.43 5.25 11.84
N LEU A 89 -10.26 4.87 10.86
CA LEU A 89 -9.96 4.99 9.43
C LEU A 89 -9.72 6.43 8.97
N ILE A 90 -10.26 7.42 9.69
CA ILE A 90 -10.08 8.85 9.40
C ILE A 90 -9.04 9.48 10.33
N LEU A 91 -9.20 9.27 11.64
CA LEU A 91 -8.39 9.94 12.65
C LEU A 91 -6.93 9.49 12.64
N VAL A 92 -6.68 8.20 12.41
CA VAL A 92 -5.32 7.65 12.41
C VAL A 92 -4.47 8.16 11.25
N PRO A 93 -4.93 8.12 9.98
CA PRO A 93 -4.19 8.73 8.88
C PRO A 93 -3.92 10.24 9.09
N LEU A 94 -4.87 10.96 9.67
CA LEU A 94 -4.68 12.38 10.00
C LEU A 94 -3.60 12.55 11.08
N ALA A 95 -3.64 11.77 12.15
CA ALA A 95 -2.65 11.84 13.23
C ALA A 95 -1.24 11.50 12.73
N VAL A 96 -1.10 10.40 11.96
CA VAL A 96 0.19 10.01 11.37
C VAL A 96 0.64 11.02 10.30
N GLY A 97 -0.28 11.60 9.54
CA GLY A 97 -0.01 12.69 8.61
C GLY A 97 0.55 13.94 9.30
N VAL A 98 -0.01 14.32 10.45
CA VAL A 98 0.52 15.42 11.27
C VAL A 98 1.92 15.08 11.80
N LEU A 99 2.16 13.86 12.28
CA LEU A 99 3.50 13.41 12.67
C LEU A 99 4.48 13.49 11.51
N ALA A 100 4.05 13.12 10.32
CA ALA A 100 4.87 13.22 9.11
C ALA A 100 5.19 14.67 8.73
N ILE A 101 4.23 15.59 8.89
CA ILE A 101 4.46 17.03 8.71
C ILE A 101 5.53 17.54 9.69
N LEU A 102 5.46 17.13 10.96
CA LEU A 102 6.48 17.47 11.94
C LEU A 102 7.84 16.87 11.58
N MET A 103 7.84 15.60 11.18
CA MET A 103 9.06 14.91 10.73
C MET A 103 9.68 15.62 9.51
N GLU A 104 8.89 15.97 8.51
CA GLU A 104 9.37 16.72 7.34
C GLU A 104 9.97 18.05 7.76
N ARG A 105 9.25 18.81 8.55
CA ARG A 105 9.65 20.18 8.92
C ARG A 105 10.93 20.23 9.76
N PHE A 106 11.07 19.32 10.72
CA PHE A 106 12.15 19.37 11.71
C PHE A 106 13.33 18.46 11.40
N LEU A 107 13.11 17.36 10.64
CA LEU A 107 14.15 16.36 10.36
C LEU A 107 14.53 16.31 8.88
N VAL A 108 13.57 16.24 7.95
CA VAL A 108 13.85 16.03 6.52
C VAL A 108 14.22 17.35 5.84
N ARG A 109 13.46 18.41 6.07
CA ARG A 109 13.70 19.72 5.44
C ARG A 109 15.10 20.31 5.68
N PRO A 110 15.69 20.26 6.89
CA PRO A 110 17.03 20.79 7.12
C PRO A 110 18.12 20.16 6.27
N ILE A 111 17.91 18.90 5.82
CA ILE A 111 18.87 18.16 4.99
C ILE A 111 18.42 18.03 3.54
N ALA A 112 17.31 18.69 3.15
CA ALA A 112 16.75 18.55 1.79
C ALA A 112 17.68 19.10 0.69
N ASN A 113 18.60 19.99 1.01
CA ASN A 113 19.60 20.54 0.09
C ASN A 113 20.90 19.75 0.03
N GLU A 114 21.04 18.74 0.90
CA GLU A 114 22.19 17.84 0.92
C GLU A 114 22.00 16.69 -0.09
N ASP A 115 23.01 15.83 -0.23
CA ASP A 115 22.90 14.64 -1.09
C ASP A 115 21.69 13.77 -0.69
N HIS A 116 21.00 13.22 -1.68
CA HIS A 116 19.84 12.32 -1.48
C HIS A 116 20.14 11.17 -0.53
N LEU A 117 21.40 10.76 -0.38
CA LEU A 117 21.83 9.72 0.57
C LEU A 117 21.55 10.12 2.02
N TYR A 118 21.67 11.40 2.39
CA TYR A 118 21.37 11.85 3.76
C TYR A 118 19.89 11.69 4.09
N SER A 119 19.01 12.04 3.16
CA SER A 119 17.56 11.85 3.33
C SER A 119 17.20 10.36 3.46
N LEU A 120 17.83 9.50 2.67
CA LEU A 120 17.67 8.06 2.72
C LEU A 120 18.11 7.50 4.09
N LEU A 121 19.32 7.84 4.55
CA LEU A 121 19.87 7.38 5.83
C LEU A 121 19.02 7.89 7.01
N LEU A 122 18.61 9.16 6.98
CA LEU A 122 17.75 9.73 8.02
C LEU A 122 16.41 8.99 8.11
N THR A 123 15.70 8.84 6.99
CA THR A 123 14.38 8.19 6.99
C THR A 123 14.47 6.71 7.32
N PHE A 124 15.54 6.03 6.93
CA PHE A 124 15.83 4.66 7.35
C PHE A 124 16.11 4.57 8.85
N GLY A 125 16.93 5.49 9.39
CA GLY A 125 17.19 5.58 10.84
C GLY A 125 15.91 5.81 11.64
N ILE A 126 15.02 6.71 11.19
CA ILE A 126 13.70 6.94 11.81
C ILE A 126 12.87 5.65 11.80
N ALA A 127 12.87 4.91 10.67
CA ALA A 127 12.15 3.64 10.57
C ALA A 127 12.63 2.63 11.62
N LEU A 128 13.95 2.47 11.77
CA LEU A 128 14.54 1.56 12.75
C LEU A 128 14.24 1.97 14.20
N VAL A 129 14.30 3.27 14.51
CA VAL A 129 13.96 3.80 15.84
C VAL A 129 12.51 3.52 16.17
N LEU A 130 11.59 3.79 15.25
CA LEU A 130 10.17 3.51 15.44
C LEU A 130 9.91 2.00 15.60
N GLN A 131 10.47 1.18 14.73
CA GLN A 131 10.35 -0.27 14.82
C GLN A 131 10.89 -0.80 16.16
N GLY A 132 12.08 -0.36 16.58
CA GLY A 132 12.70 -0.75 17.85
C GLY A 132 11.87 -0.32 19.06
N LEU A 133 11.34 0.92 19.04
CA LEU A 133 10.47 1.44 20.10
C LEU A 133 9.21 0.59 20.27
N PHE A 134 8.51 0.29 19.16
CA PHE A 134 7.29 -0.52 19.22
C PHE A 134 7.59 -1.98 19.56
N THR A 135 8.71 -2.53 19.13
CA THR A 135 9.16 -3.87 19.56
C THR A 135 9.46 -3.90 21.07
N HIS A 136 10.05 -2.86 21.62
CA HIS A 136 10.33 -2.77 23.05
C HIS A 136 9.05 -2.70 23.89
N ILE A 137 8.04 -1.95 23.43
CA ILE A 137 6.80 -1.69 24.18
C ILE A 137 5.82 -2.86 24.04
N TYR A 138 5.64 -3.40 22.81
CA TYR A 138 4.60 -4.36 22.47
C TYR A 138 5.12 -5.79 22.21
N GLY A 139 6.43 -5.95 22.17
CA GLY A 139 7.06 -7.22 21.78
C GLY A 139 7.04 -7.43 20.26
N SER A 140 7.57 -8.58 19.81
CA SER A 140 7.62 -8.99 18.40
C SER A 140 6.40 -9.80 17.97
N SER A 141 5.59 -10.31 18.93
CA SER A 141 4.38 -11.07 18.62
C SER A 141 3.28 -10.15 18.08
N GLY A 142 2.59 -10.60 17.02
CA GLY A 142 1.52 -9.81 16.43
C GLY A 142 0.32 -9.63 17.36
N LEU A 143 -0.20 -8.41 17.43
CA LEU A 143 -1.40 -8.06 18.21
C LEU A 143 -2.65 -8.26 17.33
N PRO A 144 -3.68 -8.99 17.79
CA PRO A 144 -4.89 -9.20 17.03
C PRO A 144 -5.73 -7.92 16.98
N TYR A 145 -6.29 -7.61 15.82
CA TYR A 145 -7.28 -6.55 15.63
C TYR A 145 -8.59 -7.17 15.13
N GLN A 146 -9.70 -6.81 15.76
CA GLN A 146 -11.00 -7.40 15.43
C GLN A 146 -11.61 -6.76 14.18
N ILE A 147 -12.13 -7.61 13.28
CA ILE A 147 -12.93 -7.13 12.15
C ILE A 147 -14.21 -6.46 12.66
N PRO A 148 -14.59 -5.27 12.16
CA PRO A 148 -15.83 -4.60 12.52
C PRO A 148 -17.05 -5.51 12.35
N ALA A 149 -18.03 -5.39 13.24
CA ALA A 149 -19.20 -6.26 13.24
C ALA A 149 -19.97 -6.22 11.91
N GLU A 150 -20.05 -5.05 11.28
CA GLU A 150 -20.75 -4.80 10.03
C GLU A 150 -20.09 -5.48 8.81
N LEU A 151 -18.77 -5.75 8.91
CA LEU A 151 -17.97 -6.37 7.85
C LEU A 151 -17.65 -7.84 8.14
N LYS A 152 -18.22 -8.40 9.22
CA LYS A 152 -18.12 -9.84 9.49
C LYS A 152 -18.91 -10.65 8.48
N GLY A 153 -18.45 -11.89 8.24
CA GLY A 153 -19.09 -12.80 7.28
C GLY A 153 -18.54 -12.63 5.86
N GLY A 154 -19.28 -13.12 4.90
CA GLY A 154 -18.90 -13.07 3.48
C GLY A 154 -19.98 -13.62 2.57
N THR A 155 -19.83 -13.37 1.29
CA THR A 155 -20.74 -13.77 0.23
C THR A 155 -20.19 -15.01 -0.50
N LYS A 156 -21.02 -16.03 -0.64
CA LYS A 156 -20.69 -17.19 -1.46
C LYS A 156 -20.91 -16.85 -2.93
N LEU A 157 -19.84 -16.71 -3.67
CA LEU A 157 -19.85 -16.60 -5.13
C LEU A 157 -19.75 -18.00 -5.74
N PRO A 158 -20.16 -18.20 -7.01
CA PRO A 158 -20.09 -19.51 -7.67
C PRO A 158 -18.70 -20.16 -7.67
N PHE A 159 -17.65 -19.34 -7.66
CA PHE A 159 -16.26 -19.81 -7.78
C PHE A 159 -15.40 -19.54 -6.54
N MET A 160 -15.92 -18.79 -5.51
CA MET A 160 -15.15 -18.48 -4.32
C MET A 160 -16.03 -18.03 -3.17
N TYR A 161 -15.47 -18.07 -1.94
CA TYR A 161 -16.02 -17.37 -0.80
C TYR A 161 -15.30 -16.02 -0.64
N LEU A 162 -16.04 -14.92 -0.75
CA LEU A 162 -15.52 -13.55 -0.61
C LEU A 162 -15.87 -13.01 0.79
N PRO A 163 -14.90 -12.91 1.71
CA PRO A 163 -15.12 -12.23 2.97
C PRO A 163 -15.45 -10.74 2.75
N ASN A 164 -16.47 -10.22 3.42
CA ASN A 164 -16.93 -8.84 3.25
C ASN A 164 -15.81 -7.83 3.54
N TYR A 165 -15.00 -8.08 4.57
CA TYR A 165 -13.87 -7.21 4.91
C TYR A 165 -12.83 -7.13 3.79
N ARG A 166 -12.57 -8.23 3.09
CA ARG A 166 -11.62 -8.26 1.96
C ARG A 166 -12.15 -7.46 0.77
N ALA A 167 -13.45 -7.56 0.48
CA ALA A 167 -14.09 -6.72 -0.52
C ALA A 167 -14.00 -5.23 -0.16
N TRP A 168 -14.20 -4.90 1.12
CA TRP A 168 -14.07 -3.54 1.63
C TRP A 168 -12.66 -2.97 1.42
N ILE A 169 -11.60 -3.74 1.69
CA ILE A 169 -10.21 -3.30 1.45
C ILE A 169 -10.02 -2.92 -0.03
N ILE A 170 -10.43 -3.79 -0.95
CA ILE A 170 -10.27 -3.55 -2.39
C ILE A 170 -11.02 -2.27 -2.80
N ILE A 171 -12.28 -2.13 -2.41
CA ILE A 171 -13.11 -0.98 -2.78
C ILE A 171 -12.53 0.31 -2.18
N SER A 172 -12.24 0.33 -0.89
CA SER A 172 -11.73 1.52 -0.20
C SER A 172 -10.37 1.97 -0.74
N SER A 173 -9.46 1.02 -1.00
CA SER A 173 -8.16 1.34 -1.57
C SER A 173 -8.27 1.87 -3.00
N LEU A 174 -9.11 1.29 -3.85
CA LEU A 174 -9.35 1.80 -5.21
C LEU A 174 -9.98 3.19 -5.21
N VAL A 175 -10.96 3.44 -4.33
CA VAL A 175 -11.59 4.77 -4.18
C VAL A 175 -10.55 5.81 -3.77
N VAL A 176 -9.71 5.50 -2.77
CA VAL A 176 -8.65 6.43 -2.32
C VAL A 176 -7.59 6.63 -3.40
N CYS A 177 -7.14 5.56 -4.06
CA CYS A 177 -6.18 5.65 -5.15
C CYS A 177 -6.71 6.51 -6.31
N PHE A 178 -7.94 6.25 -6.75
CA PHE A 178 -8.55 7.00 -7.85
C PHE A 178 -8.79 8.47 -7.47
N SER A 179 -9.31 8.74 -6.28
CA SER A 179 -9.53 10.10 -5.77
C SER A 179 -8.22 10.89 -5.70
N THR A 180 -7.16 10.27 -5.16
CA THR A 180 -5.83 10.88 -5.08
C THR A 180 -5.25 11.14 -6.46
N TRP A 181 -5.32 10.16 -7.36
CA TRP A 181 -4.88 10.34 -8.75
C TRP A 181 -5.62 11.49 -9.42
N TRP A 182 -6.96 11.53 -9.27
CA TRP A 182 -7.78 12.58 -9.87
C TRP A 182 -7.43 13.97 -9.33
N VAL A 183 -7.24 14.09 -8.02
CA VAL A 183 -6.85 15.37 -7.38
C VAL A 183 -5.50 15.84 -7.91
N ILE A 184 -4.51 14.96 -8.00
CA ILE A 184 -3.15 15.37 -8.41
C ILE A 184 -3.05 15.58 -9.93
N GLU A 185 -3.70 14.75 -10.75
CA GLU A 185 -3.59 14.87 -12.21
C GLU A 185 -4.53 15.91 -12.81
N LYS A 186 -5.71 16.12 -12.22
CA LYS A 186 -6.78 16.91 -12.83
C LYS A 186 -7.05 18.24 -12.11
N THR A 187 -6.39 18.55 -10.99
CA THR A 187 -6.59 19.82 -10.27
C THR A 187 -5.37 20.73 -10.34
N LYS A 188 -5.58 22.01 -9.97
CA LYS A 188 -4.52 23.02 -9.88
C LYS A 188 -3.44 22.65 -8.86
N LEU A 189 -3.78 21.87 -7.83
CA LEU A 189 -2.83 21.43 -6.81
C LEU A 189 -1.68 20.64 -7.41
N GLY A 190 -1.97 19.67 -8.27
CA GLY A 190 -0.92 18.90 -8.93
C GLY A 190 -0.08 19.72 -9.89
N ALA A 191 -0.67 20.72 -10.59
CA ALA A 191 0.08 21.65 -11.42
C ALA A 191 1.06 22.49 -10.59
N TYR A 192 0.62 23.01 -9.45
CA TYR A 192 1.48 23.77 -8.52
C TYR A 192 2.59 22.91 -7.92
N LEU A 193 2.30 21.65 -7.61
CA LEU A 193 3.31 20.70 -7.12
C LEU A 193 4.40 20.48 -8.16
N ARG A 194 4.04 20.13 -9.40
CA ARG A 194 5.00 19.90 -10.48
C ARG A 194 5.84 21.16 -10.77
N ALA A 195 5.19 22.31 -10.93
CA ALA A 195 5.88 23.57 -11.18
C ALA A 195 6.77 23.99 -10.00
N GLY A 196 6.32 23.76 -8.76
CA GLY A 196 7.06 24.07 -7.54
C GLY A 196 8.32 23.22 -7.35
N THR A 197 8.36 22.01 -7.90
CA THR A 197 9.55 21.14 -7.87
C THR A 197 10.54 21.44 -9.01
N GLU A 198 10.05 21.93 -10.16
CA GLU A 198 10.91 22.34 -11.26
C GLU A 198 11.61 23.68 -10.99
N ASN A 199 10.86 24.69 -10.55
CA ASN A 199 11.42 26.00 -10.24
C ASN A 199 10.74 26.64 -9.00
N PRO A 200 11.22 26.32 -7.79
CA PRO A 200 10.65 26.83 -6.54
C PRO A 200 10.70 28.35 -6.43
N GLN A 201 11.76 28.99 -6.94
CA GLN A 201 11.95 30.44 -6.86
C GLN A 201 10.94 31.19 -7.71
N LEU A 202 10.73 30.72 -8.95
CA LEU A 202 9.74 31.28 -9.86
C LEU A 202 8.33 31.19 -9.26
N MET A 203 7.97 30.03 -8.71
CA MET A 203 6.65 29.82 -8.09
C MET A 203 6.42 30.69 -6.86
N GLN A 204 7.46 30.91 -6.05
CA GLN A 204 7.39 31.85 -4.92
C GLN A 204 7.19 33.30 -5.41
N GLY A 205 7.80 33.68 -6.54
CA GLY A 205 7.57 34.98 -7.19
C GLY A 205 6.12 35.21 -7.61
N PHE A 206 5.38 34.15 -7.93
CA PHE A 206 3.92 34.19 -8.16
C PHE A 206 3.07 34.12 -6.88
N GLY A 207 3.68 34.22 -5.71
CA GLY A 207 2.98 34.24 -4.41
C GLY A 207 2.59 32.85 -3.90
N ILE A 208 3.08 31.76 -4.51
CA ILE A 208 2.79 30.41 -4.08
C ILE A 208 3.78 29.97 -3.00
N ASN A 209 3.26 29.56 -1.85
CA ASN A 209 4.07 29.07 -0.75
C ASN A 209 4.51 27.61 -0.99
N VAL A 210 5.60 27.45 -1.78
CA VAL A 210 6.15 26.14 -2.13
C VAL A 210 6.50 25.29 -0.89
N PRO A 211 7.17 25.82 0.16
CA PRO A 211 7.46 25.04 1.36
C PRO A 211 6.21 24.45 2.03
N LEU A 212 5.12 25.21 2.11
CA LEU A 212 3.87 24.71 2.70
C LEU A 212 3.27 23.57 1.88
N ILE A 213 3.22 23.74 0.54
CA ILE A 213 2.69 22.72 -0.37
C ILE A 213 3.52 21.43 -0.28
N THR A 214 4.85 21.54 -0.23
CA THR A 214 5.77 20.39 -0.06
C THR A 214 5.48 19.66 1.26
N THR A 215 5.38 20.37 2.37
CA THR A 215 5.10 19.77 3.69
C THR A 215 3.74 19.05 3.71
N LEU A 216 2.69 19.70 3.20
CA LEU A 216 1.36 19.10 3.15
C LEU A 216 1.32 17.86 2.25
N THR A 217 2.03 17.89 1.12
CA THR A 217 2.13 16.75 0.20
C THR A 217 2.89 15.58 0.83
N PHE A 218 3.95 15.86 1.56
CA PHE A 218 4.68 14.83 2.32
C PHE A 218 3.77 14.19 3.36
N GLY A 219 3.09 15.01 4.19
CA GLY A 219 2.13 14.53 5.17
C GLY A 219 1.00 13.71 4.56
N PHE A 220 0.47 14.13 3.42
CA PHE A 220 -0.56 13.40 2.70
C PHE A 220 -0.07 12.06 2.15
N GLY A 221 1.12 12.01 1.53
CA GLY A 221 1.72 10.75 1.03
C GLY A 221 1.96 9.74 2.16
N VAL A 222 2.35 10.22 3.34
CA VAL A 222 2.49 9.37 4.54
C VAL A 222 1.14 8.97 5.12
N ALA A 223 0.14 9.85 5.10
CA ALA A 223 -1.21 9.53 5.56
C ALA A 223 -1.85 8.39 4.74
N LEU A 224 -1.54 8.28 3.43
CA LEU A 224 -1.94 7.13 2.61
C LEU A 224 -1.33 5.82 3.10
N ALA A 225 -0.07 5.83 3.55
CA ALA A 225 0.54 4.64 4.14
C ALA A 225 -0.12 4.26 5.47
N ALA A 226 -0.41 5.24 6.33
CA ALA A 226 -1.13 4.99 7.57
C ALA A 226 -2.55 4.48 7.32
N PHE A 227 -3.26 4.99 6.31
CA PHE A 227 -4.55 4.48 5.89
C PHE A 227 -4.48 3.00 5.47
N ALA A 228 -3.47 2.63 4.67
CA ALA A 228 -3.21 1.23 4.34
C ALA A 228 -2.93 0.40 5.59
N GLY A 229 -2.23 0.94 6.59
CA GLY A 229 -1.98 0.31 7.88
C GLY A 229 -3.26 0.01 8.67
N VAL A 230 -4.19 0.96 8.73
CA VAL A 230 -5.51 0.76 9.36
C VAL A 230 -6.30 -0.35 8.66
N LEU A 231 -6.31 -0.36 7.32
CA LEU A 231 -6.97 -1.41 6.53
C LEU A 231 -6.31 -2.78 6.74
N ALA A 232 -5.00 -2.82 6.96
CA ALA A 232 -4.25 -4.06 7.13
C ALA A 232 -4.40 -4.68 8.53
N ALA A 233 -4.64 -3.87 9.55
CA ALA A 233 -4.70 -4.30 10.94
C ALA A 233 -5.63 -5.51 11.21
N PRO A 234 -6.85 -5.60 10.65
CA PRO A 234 -7.72 -6.76 10.83
C PRO A 234 -7.38 -7.98 9.97
N VAL A 235 -6.52 -7.84 8.95
CA VAL A 235 -6.12 -8.94 8.04
C VAL A 235 -4.84 -9.59 8.49
N TYR A 236 -3.89 -8.75 8.87
CA TYR A 236 -2.59 -9.15 9.38
C TYR A 236 -2.51 -8.81 10.86
N SER A 237 -1.82 -9.61 11.64
CA SER A 237 -1.54 -9.23 13.02
C SER A 237 -0.69 -7.95 13.05
N VAL A 238 -1.05 -7.00 13.91
CA VAL A 238 -0.29 -5.75 14.05
C VAL A 238 1.04 -6.05 14.72
N SER A 239 2.14 -5.95 13.98
CA SER A 239 3.48 -6.27 14.44
C SER A 239 4.50 -5.21 14.04
N PRO A 240 5.60 -5.03 14.79
CA PRO A 240 6.62 -4.03 14.45
C PRO A 240 7.32 -4.29 13.11
N GLU A 241 7.33 -5.53 12.64
CA GLU A 241 8.01 -5.93 11.39
C GLU A 241 7.15 -5.72 10.14
N MET A 242 5.82 -5.49 10.29
CA MET A 242 4.91 -5.37 9.14
C MET A 242 5.32 -4.26 8.15
N GLY A 243 5.95 -3.20 8.66
CA GLY A 243 6.41 -2.08 7.85
C GLY A 243 7.65 -2.40 7.02
N SER A 244 8.66 -3.02 7.63
CA SER A 244 9.90 -3.40 6.96
C SER A 244 9.67 -4.48 5.90
N ASN A 245 8.80 -5.45 6.16
CA ASN A 245 8.48 -6.53 5.23
C ASN A 245 7.85 -6.04 3.93
N ILE A 246 7.01 -5.01 3.98
CA ILE A 246 6.30 -4.50 2.79
C ILE A 246 7.09 -3.43 2.05
N LEU A 247 7.96 -2.68 2.73
CA LEU A 247 8.64 -1.51 2.18
C LEU A 247 9.47 -1.82 0.93
N ILE A 248 10.26 -2.90 0.97
CA ILE A 248 11.14 -3.29 -0.14
C ILE A 248 10.31 -3.65 -1.39
N VAL A 249 9.20 -4.37 -1.20
CA VAL A 249 8.27 -4.72 -2.27
C VAL A 249 7.63 -3.47 -2.88
N VAL A 250 7.15 -2.55 -2.04
CA VAL A 250 6.56 -1.28 -2.47
C VAL A 250 7.56 -0.42 -3.25
N PHE A 251 8.81 -0.37 -2.80
CA PHE A 251 9.86 0.33 -3.52
C PHE A 251 10.10 -0.27 -4.91
N ALA A 252 10.19 -1.61 -5.01
CA ALA A 252 10.30 -2.28 -6.30
C ALA A 252 9.12 -1.95 -7.23
N ILE A 253 7.90 -1.92 -6.71
CA ILE A 253 6.69 -1.57 -7.47
C ILE A 253 6.73 -0.14 -7.99
N VAL A 254 7.19 0.83 -7.19
CA VAL A 254 7.34 2.22 -7.64
C VAL A 254 8.39 2.34 -8.74
N VAL A 255 9.48 1.59 -8.64
CA VAL A 255 10.51 1.53 -9.69
C VAL A 255 9.95 0.91 -10.97
N ILE A 256 9.25 -0.22 -10.90
CA ILE A 256 8.58 -0.85 -12.05
C ILE A 256 7.57 0.11 -12.68
N GLY A 257 6.75 0.77 -11.86
CA GLY A 257 5.72 1.72 -12.33
C GLY A 257 6.31 2.96 -12.98
N GLY A 258 7.55 3.30 -12.65
CA GLY A 258 8.25 4.51 -13.05
C GLY A 258 8.20 5.56 -11.95
N MET A 259 9.37 5.93 -11.46
CA MET A 259 9.54 6.88 -10.36
C MET A 259 8.92 8.24 -10.74
N GLY A 260 7.86 8.62 -10.00
CA GLY A 260 7.11 9.85 -10.26
C GLY A 260 5.84 9.71 -11.10
N SER A 261 5.54 8.53 -11.63
CA SER A 261 4.26 8.25 -12.28
C SER A 261 3.22 7.77 -11.27
N ILE A 262 2.29 8.65 -10.90
CA ILE A 262 1.22 8.35 -9.93
C ILE A 262 0.30 7.24 -10.44
N GLY A 263 -0.16 7.36 -11.69
CA GLY A 263 -0.98 6.32 -12.34
C GLY A 263 -0.20 5.01 -12.52
N GLY A 264 1.10 5.11 -12.85
CA GLY A 264 2.00 3.97 -12.94
C GLY A 264 2.13 3.22 -11.63
N ALA A 265 2.32 3.90 -10.51
CA ALA A 265 2.42 3.27 -9.19
C ALA A 265 1.16 2.50 -8.80
N ILE A 266 -0.04 3.06 -9.05
CA ILE A 266 -1.32 2.40 -8.77
C ILE A 266 -1.47 1.14 -9.62
N LEU A 267 -1.33 1.28 -10.95
CA LEU A 267 -1.52 0.16 -11.88
C LEU A 267 -0.51 -0.96 -11.62
N THR A 268 0.76 -0.61 -11.44
CA THR A 268 1.80 -1.60 -11.15
C THR A 268 1.58 -2.28 -9.80
N GLY A 269 1.13 -1.54 -8.77
CA GLY A 269 0.79 -2.12 -7.48
C GLY A 269 -0.28 -3.20 -7.59
N LEU A 270 -1.38 -2.90 -8.29
CA LEU A 270 -2.46 -3.86 -8.53
C LEU A 270 -2.00 -5.05 -9.37
N LEU A 271 -1.26 -4.79 -10.48
CA LEU A 271 -0.76 -5.84 -11.36
C LEU A 271 0.22 -6.77 -10.64
N MET A 272 1.17 -6.23 -9.87
CA MET A 272 2.13 -7.03 -9.13
C MET A 272 1.47 -7.86 -8.04
N GLY A 273 0.42 -7.36 -7.39
CA GLY A 273 -0.38 -8.17 -6.47
C GLY A 273 -1.06 -9.36 -7.16
N VAL A 274 -1.63 -9.16 -8.35
CA VAL A 274 -2.21 -10.26 -9.15
C VAL A 274 -1.13 -11.25 -9.59
N VAL A 275 0.02 -10.77 -10.05
CA VAL A 275 1.17 -11.61 -10.43
C VAL A 275 1.67 -12.44 -9.24
N GLU A 276 1.79 -11.84 -8.06
CA GLU A 276 2.13 -12.54 -6.83
C GLU A 276 1.11 -13.63 -6.50
N GLY A 277 -0.20 -13.33 -6.59
CA GLY A 277 -1.27 -14.29 -6.36
C GLY A 277 -1.24 -15.46 -7.34
N LEU A 278 -1.02 -15.19 -8.63
CA LEU A 278 -0.84 -16.24 -9.65
C LEU A 278 0.41 -17.08 -9.38
N THR A 279 1.53 -16.43 -9.08
CA THR A 279 2.78 -17.16 -8.77
C THR A 279 2.62 -18.02 -7.52
N LYS A 280 1.92 -17.52 -6.50
CA LYS A 280 1.63 -18.28 -5.28
C LYS A 280 0.78 -19.52 -5.53
N PHE A 281 -0.06 -19.49 -6.56
CA PHE A 281 -0.85 -20.66 -6.97
C PHE A 281 0.01 -21.72 -7.66
N PHE A 282 0.86 -21.33 -8.64
CA PHE A 282 1.64 -22.27 -9.44
C PHE A 282 2.98 -22.65 -8.82
N TYR A 283 3.65 -21.69 -8.17
CA TYR A 283 4.98 -21.87 -7.58
C TYR A 283 5.13 -21.00 -6.30
N PRO A 284 4.61 -21.48 -5.16
CA PRO A 284 4.51 -20.68 -3.92
C PRO A 284 5.85 -20.10 -3.43
N GLU A 285 6.95 -20.82 -3.62
CA GLU A 285 8.28 -20.44 -3.16
C GLU A 285 8.83 -19.18 -3.85
N ALA A 286 8.38 -18.91 -5.09
CA ALA A 286 8.82 -17.75 -5.86
C ALA A 286 7.87 -16.54 -5.75
N SER A 287 6.81 -16.61 -4.95
CA SER A 287 5.74 -15.61 -4.94
C SER A 287 6.22 -14.19 -4.62
N THR A 288 7.12 -14.03 -3.68
CA THR A 288 7.74 -12.74 -3.34
C THR A 288 8.87 -12.36 -4.29
N THR A 289 9.62 -13.34 -4.76
CA THR A 289 10.78 -13.14 -5.65
C THR A 289 10.37 -12.67 -7.03
N VAL A 290 9.18 -13.05 -7.51
CA VAL A 290 8.70 -12.69 -8.84
C VAL A 290 8.61 -11.18 -9.06
N ILE A 291 8.27 -10.39 -8.02
CA ILE A 291 8.20 -8.93 -8.11
C ILE A 291 9.59 -8.34 -8.42
N PHE A 292 10.63 -8.85 -7.77
CA PHE A 292 12.00 -8.39 -8.02
C PHE A 292 12.51 -8.84 -9.38
N LEU A 293 12.13 -10.02 -9.84
CA LEU A 293 12.43 -10.49 -11.19
C LEU A 293 11.82 -9.56 -12.24
N PHE A 294 10.53 -9.19 -12.08
CA PHE A 294 9.88 -8.19 -12.94
C PHE A 294 10.58 -6.83 -12.89
N MET A 295 11.02 -6.40 -11.71
CA MET A 295 11.78 -5.16 -11.57
C MET A 295 13.05 -5.18 -12.41
N VAL A 296 13.84 -6.25 -12.33
CA VAL A 296 15.07 -6.40 -13.13
C VAL A 296 14.75 -6.37 -14.63
N ILE A 297 13.75 -7.14 -15.07
CA ILE A 297 13.35 -7.20 -16.48
C ILE A 297 12.92 -5.80 -16.97
N VAL A 298 12.07 -5.12 -16.21
CA VAL A 298 11.59 -3.77 -16.59
C VAL A 298 12.75 -2.78 -16.67
N LEU A 299 13.66 -2.76 -15.70
CA LEU A 299 14.80 -1.85 -15.70
C LEU A 299 15.77 -2.11 -16.85
N LEU A 300 15.92 -3.37 -17.28
CA LEU A 300 16.75 -3.71 -18.46
C LEU A 300 16.12 -3.26 -19.76
N VAL A 301 14.78 -3.33 -19.88
CA VAL A 301 14.06 -2.97 -21.12
C VAL A 301 13.72 -1.47 -21.15
N LYS A 302 13.32 -0.90 -20.01
CA LYS A 302 12.90 0.50 -19.89
C LYS A 302 13.38 1.08 -18.54
N PRO A 303 14.59 1.66 -18.48
CA PRO A 303 15.18 2.17 -17.23
C PRO A 303 14.32 3.21 -16.49
N ALA A 304 13.47 3.97 -17.22
CA ALA A 304 12.53 4.93 -16.64
C ALA A 304 11.32 4.26 -15.94
N GLY A 305 11.17 2.92 -16.02
CA GLY A 305 9.96 2.20 -15.58
C GLY A 305 8.85 2.22 -16.66
N LEU A 306 7.80 1.42 -16.47
CA LEU A 306 6.74 1.21 -17.47
C LEU A 306 6.04 2.50 -17.88
N PHE A 307 5.78 3.40 -16.94
CA PHE A 307 5.05 4.66 -17.12
C PHE A 307 5.91 5.88 -16.82
N GLY A 308 7.22 5.72 -16.62
CA GLY A 308 8.17 6.81 -16.43
C GLY A 308 8.36 7.59 -17.74
N LYS A 309 8.61 8.89 -17.62
CA LYS A 309 9.03 9.73 -18.76
C LYS A 309 10.52 9.56 -18.96
N GLU A 310 10.94 9.29 -20.17
CA GLU A 310 12.34 9.37 -20.54
C GLU A 310 12.76 10.86 -20.47
N ALA A 311 13.88 11.11 -19.76
CA ALA A 311 14.43 12.46 -19.59
C ALA A 311 15.13 12.92 -20.85
#